data_bb50e2aa3ad8c03540edd102bf703646
#
_entry.id   bb50e2aa3ad8c03540edd102bf703646
#
_cell.length_a   1.000
_cell.length_b   1.000
_cell.length_c   1.000
_cell.angle_alpha   90.00
_cell.angle_beta   90.00
_cell.angle_gamma   90.00
#
_symmetry.space_group_name_H-M   'P 1'
#
loop_
_entity.id
_entity.type
_entity.pdbx_description
1 polymer ?
#
loop_
_entity_poly.entity_id
_entity_poly.type
_entity_poly.pdbx_seq_one_letter_code
_entity_poly.pdbx_strand_id
1 'polypeptide(L)'
;MNYTNKDIWTVTYPILLGLLAQNVINVTDTAFLGHVGEVALGAAAMGGLLYICIYTVAFGFSIGSQILIARRNGETHYRAIGPIMWQGSIFSFAMAAVLLLVMSLSAGPLIRALVTSDAIYQATYEFFVWRIWGFLFAFLNVMFRAFYIGITRTKVLTMGAVVMAIVNVFLDYVLVFGEWGFPEMGVKGAALASVIAEASSLAFFLLYTSLKVDLKKYALNHVGTVDLHMVGRILKISCFTMVQYFLSMAIWFVFFMALERLGQRELAIANIVRSVYVVLLIPVQALATTANTLVSNLIGAGGAHGVLQLLNRIASLSFVIMVVCVVATVLFPEVILSVYSSDASLVAESIPALYVVGASMLLAALANIYFNGISGTGNTQAALVLEVGVQVFYALYVIVIGMVLRMPVEICFTTELIYYALMLTFSVVYLKKANWQNKKI
;
A
#
# COMPACT_ATOMS: atom_id res chain seq x y z
N MET A 1 20.64 11.56 17.60
CA MET A 1 20.21 10.14 17.61
C MET A 1 20.89 9.42 16.45
N ASN A 2 21.59 8.31 16.71
CA ASN A 2 22.12 7.45 15.64
C ASN A 2 21.35 6.13 15.68
N TYR A 3 20.49 5.90 14.70
CA TYR A 3 19.79 4.63 14.56
C TYR A 3 20.75 3.51 14.12
N THR A 4 20.78 2.42 14.88
CA THR A 4 21.53 1.21 14.54
C THR A 4 20.73 0.32 13.58
N ASN A 5 21.37 -0.68 12.98
CA ASN A 5 20.65 -1.68 12.16
C ASN A 5 19.59 -2.43 13.00
N LYS A 6 19.84 -2.64 14.30
CA LYS A 6 18.88 -3.25 15.22
C LYS A 6 17.63 -2.37 15.40
N ASP A 7 17.81 -1.06 15.53
CA ASP A 7 16.69 -0.13 15.67
C ASP A 7 15.84 -0.08 14.41
N ILE A 8 16.48 -0.02 13.22
CA ILE A 8 15.82 -0.07 11.92
C ILE A 8 15.01 -1.37 11.82
N TRP A 9 15.62 -2.52 12.14
CA TRP A 9 14.98 -3.81 12.04
C TRP A 9 13.82 -3.98 13.03
N THR A 10 13.96 -3.44 14.24
CA THR A 10 12.90 -3.45 15.25
C THR A 10 11.62 -2.75 14.78
N VAL A 11 11.75 -1.69 13.97
CA VAL A 11 10.61 -0.99 13.36
C VAL A 11 10.12 -1.71 12.11
N THR A 12 11.03 -2.19 11.26
CA THR A 12 10.71 -2.79 9.94
C THR A 12 10.06 -4.15 10.06
N TYR A 13 10.59 -5.04 10.90
CA TYR A 13 10.14 -6.43 10.97
C TYR A 13 8.64 -6.59 11.25
N PRO A 14 8.04 -5.85 12.21
CA PRO A 14 6.60 -5.94 12.41
C PRO A 14 5.77 -5.36 11.26
N ILE A 15 6.28 -4.33 10.57
CA ILE A 15 5.60 -3.81 9.37
C ILE A 15 5.61 -4.86 8.26
N LEU A 16 6.76 -5.52 8.05
CA LEU A 16 6.90 -6.62 7.09
C LEU A 16 5.90 -7.74 7.37
N LEU A 17 5.80 -8.19 8.61
CA LEU A 17 4.84 -9.23 8.99
C LEU A 17 3.39 -8.78 8.78
N GLY A 18 3.08 -7.51 9.05
CA GLY A 18 1.75 -6.94 8.78
C GLY A 18 1.39 -6.96 7.29
N LEU A 19 2.35 -6.61 6.41
CA LEU A 19 2.16 -6.66 4.96
C LEU A 19 2.05 -8.11 4.44
N LEU A 20 2.80 -9.05 5.02
CA LEU A 20 2.68 -10.47 4.68
C LEU A 20 1.31 -11.02 5.10
N ALA A 21 0.81 -10.68 6.30
CA ALA A 21 -0.53 -11.08 6.74
C ALA A 21 -1.61 -10.52 5.81
N GLN A 22 -1.50 -9.28 5.37
CA GLN A 22 -2.42 -8.70 4.39
C GLN A 22 -2.37 -9.43 3.04
N ASN A 23 -1.19 -9.87 2.61
CA ASN A 23 -1.06 -10.66 1.37
C ASN A 23 -1.72 -12.04 1.52
N VAL A 24 -1.59 -12.69 2.69
CA VAL A 24 -2.27 -13.96 2.99
C VAL A 24 -3.79 -13.79 2.89
N ILE A 25 -4.37 -12.72 3.43
CA ILE A 25 -5.80 -12.41 3.28
C ILE A 25 -6.18 -12.39 1.79
N ASN A 26 -5.49 -11.59 0.99
CA ASN A 26 -5.78 -11.45 -0.44
C ASN A 26 -5.71 -12.78 -1.20
N VAL A 27 -4.71 -13.61 -0.89
CA VAL A 27 -4.56 -14.95 -1.49
C VAL A 27 -5.68 -15.89 -1.07
N THR A 28 -6.08 -15.87 0.19
CA THR A 28 -7.15 -16.73 0.73
C THR A 28 -8.51 -16.34 0.15
N ASP A 29 -8.83 -15.04 0.11
CA ASP A 29 -10.08 -14.53 -0.50
C ASP A 29 -10.17 -14.97 -1.97
N THR A 30 -9.07 -14.81 -2.72
CA THR A 30 -8.98 -15.24 -4.13
C THR A 30 -9.18 -16.75 -4.29
N ALA A 31 -8.56 -17.55 -3.42
CA ALA A 31 -8.67 -18.99 -3.45
C ALA A 31 -10.11 -19.46 -3.14
N PHE A 32 -10.73 -18.91 -2.11
CA PHE A 32 -12.11 -19.28 -1.74
C PHE A 32 -13.10 -18.88 -2.82
N LEU A 33 -13.01 -17.68 -3.37
CA LEU A 33 -13.89 -17.24 -4.45
C LEU A 33 -13.63 -17.97 -5.76
N GLY A 34 -12.40 -18.41 -6.01
CA GLY A 34 -12.07 -19.30 -7.12
C GLY A 34 -12.80 -20.64 -7.05
N HIS A 35 -13.05 -21.17 -5.85
CA HIS A 35 -13.84 -22.40 -5.64
C HIS A 35 -15.36 -22.16 -5.84
N VAL A 36 -15.86 -20.95 -5.61
CA VAL A 36 -17.25 -20.59 -5.89
C VAL A 36 -17.51 -20.52 -7.40
N GLY A 37 -16.54 -20.02 -8.18
CA GLY A 37 -16.62 -19.99 -9.64
C GLY A 37 -15.99 -18.78 -10.28
N GLU A 38 -15.86 -18.83 -11.60
CA GLU A 38 -15.18 -17.78 -12.39
C GLU A 38 -15.89 -16.41 -12.29
N VAL A 39 -17.22 -16.40 -12.23
CA VAL A 39 -18.02 -15.16 -12.09
C VAL A 39 -17.74 -14.51 -10.72
N ALA A 40 -17.68 -15.30 -9.65
CA ALA A 40 -17.39 -14.81 -8.31
C ALA A 40 -15.96 -14.24 -8.21
N LEU A 41 -15.00 -14.94 -8.80
CA LEU A 41 -13.61 -14.51 -8.84
C LEU A 41 -13.45 -13.19 -9.62
N GLY A 42 -14.11 -13.10 -10.81
CA GLY A 42 -14.10 -11.88 -11.62
C GLY A 42 -14.78 -10.69 -10.90
N ALA A 43 -15.88 -10.95 -10.22
CA ALA A 43 -16.59 -9.95 -9.44
C ALA A 43 -15.76 -9.39 -8.29
N ALA A 44 -15.10 -10.26 -7.53
CA ALA A 44 -14.23 -9.84 -6.44
C ALA A 44 -12.98 -9.07 -6.93
N ALA A 45 -12.43 -9.48 -8.08
CA ALA A 45 -11.32 -8.76 -8.70
C ALA A 45 -11.73 -7.32 -9.07
N MET A 46 -12.86 -7.14 -9.74
CA MET A 46 -13.35 -5.82 -10.14
C MET A 46 -13.80 -4.97 -8.94
N GLY A 47 -14.60 -5.54 -8.05
CA GLY A 47 -15.07 -4.85 -6.85
C GLY A 47 -13.92 -4.51 -5.87
N GLY A 48 -12.96 -5.42 -5.71
CA GLY A 48 -11.75 -5.21 -4.93
C GLY A 48 -10.86 -4.09 -5.49
N LEU A 49 -10.73 -4.04 -6.81
CA LEU A 49 -9.99 -2.99 -7.49
C LEU A 49 -10.60 -1.60 -7.26
N LEU A 50 -11.92 -1.48 -7.40
CA LEU A 50 -12.64 -0.23 -7.10
C LEU A 50 -12.46 0.17 -5.63
N TYR A 51 -12.55 -0.80 -4.71
CA TYR A 51 -12.33 -0.56 -3.29
C TYR A 51 -10.91 -0.05 -3.02
N ILE A 52 -9.88 -0.68 -3.59
CA ILE A 52 -8.47 -0.28 -3.42
C ILE A 52 -8.23 1.12 -3.96
N CYS A 53 -8.79 1.49 -5.13
CA CYS A 53 -8.65 2.84 -5.67
C CYS A 53 -9.12 3.92 -4.69
N ILE A 54 -10.25 3.67 -3.99
CA ILE A 54 -10.79 4.60 -3.00
C ILE A 54 -9.95 4.56 -1.71
N TYR A 55 -9.56 3.36 -1.29
CA TYR A 55 -8.73 3.15 -0.11
C TYR A 55 -7.38 3.87 -0.19
N THR A 56 -6.77 3.99 -1.39
CA THR A 56 -5.49 4.70 -1.57
C THR A 56 -5.56 6.17 -1.16
N VAL A 57 -6.73 6.79 -1.25
CA VAL A 57 -6.94 8.18 -0.79
C VAL A 57 -6.78 8.28 0.73
N ALA A 58 -7.42 7.36 1.48
CA ALA A 58 -7.27 7.30 2.94
C ALA A 58 -5.84 6.92 3.35
N PHE A 59 -5.25 5.98 2.62
CA PHE A 59 -3.87 5.58 2.85
C PHE A 59 -2.91 6.75 2.68
N GLY A 60 -3.03 7.52 1.58
CA GLY A 60 -2.26 8.73 1.34
C GLY A 60 -2.46 9.78 2.44
N PHE A 61 -3.70 9.97 2.92
CA PHE A 61 -3.99 10.85 4.05
C PHE A 61 -3.26 10.39 5.32
N SER A 62 -3.28 9.11 5.61
CA SER A 62 -2.62 8.53 6.78
C SER A 62 -1.10 8.70 6.77
N ILE A 63 -0.46 8.69 5.60
CA ILE A 63 1.00 8.92 5.47
C ILE A 63 1.36 10.36 5.90
N GLY A 64 0.58 11.35 5.50
CA GLY A 64 0.80 12.73 5.96
C GLY A 64 0.64 12.87 7.48
N SER A 65 -0.37 12.22 8.05
CA SER A 65 -0.56 12.16 9.50
C SER A 65 0.60 11.44 10.21
N GLN A 66 1.08 10.33 9.63
CA GLN A 66 2.25 9.58 10.13
C GLN A 66 3.51 10.44 10.20
N ILE A 67 3.78 11.25 9.17
CA ILE A 67 4.93 12.16 9.12
C ILE A 67 4.84 13.19 10.26
N LEU A 68 3.65 13.79 10.48
CA LEU A 68 3.46 14.74 11.58
C LEU A 68 3.64 14.10 12.94
N ILE A 69 3.03 12.93 13.16
CA ILE A 69 3.15 12.17 14.42
C ILE A 69 4.61 11.80 14.67
N ALA A 70 5.32 11.31 13.66
CA ALA A 70 6.73 10.95 13.75
C ALA A 70 7.59 12.17 14.08
N ARG A 71 7.29 13.33 13.48
CA ARG A 71 8.00 14.59 13.78
C ARG A 71 7.82 15.00 15.24
N ARG A 72 6.55 15.01 15.74
CA ARG A 72 6.26 15.35 17.14
C ARG A 72 6.85 14.36 18.13
N ASN A 73 6.88 13.07 17.74
CA ASN A 73 7.53 12.04 18.55
C ASN A 73 9.06 12.27 18.67
N GLY A 74 9.72 12.62 17.57
CA GLY A 74 11.14 12.97 17.57
C GLY A 74 11.45 14.25 18.38
N GLU A 75 10.58 15.26 18.32
CA GLU A 75 10.66 16.48 19.12
C GLU A 75 10.38 16.25 20.62
N THR A 76 10.00 15.04 21.02
CA THR A 76 9.50 14.71 22.38
C THR A 76 8.22 15.46 22.78
N HIS A 77 7.57 16.10 21.83
CA HIS A 77 6.30 16.82 22.03
C HIS A 77 5.10 15.85 21.98
N TYR A 78 5.10 14.85 22.85
CA TYR A 78 4.13 13.74 22.83
C TYR A 78 2.67 14.18 22.94
N ARG A 79 2.38 15.26 23.72
CA ARG A 79 1.01 15.77 23.86
C ARG A 79 0.43 16.39 22.58
N ALA A 80 1.27 16.76 21.62
CA ALA A 80 0.81 17.24 20.32
C ALA A 80 0.33 16.11 19.39
N ILE A 81 0.62 14.84 19.72
CA ILE A 81 0.27 13.68 18.92
C ILE A 81 -1.23 13.37 19.01
N GLY A 82 -1.83 13.48 20.20
CA GLY A 82 -3.25 13.21 20.40
C GLY A 82 -4.18 14.05 19.52
N PRO A 83 -4.02 15.38 19.49
CA PRO A 83 -4.79 16.23 18.57
C PRO A 83 -4.64 15.82 17.11
N ILE A 84 -3.45 15.49 16.63
CA ILE A 84 -3.23 15.01 15.24
C ILE A 84 -3.99 13.70 15.01
N MET A 85 -3.90 12.76 15.96
CA MET A 85 -4.58 11.47 15.84
C MET A 85 -6.10 11.65 15.83
N TRP A 86 -6.68 12.44 16.74
CA TRP A 86 -8.12 12.64 16.84
C TRP A 86 -8.69 13.41 15.65
N GLN A 87 -8.08 14.53 15.28
CA GLN A 87 -8.55 15.34 14.15
C GLN A 87 -8.39 14.56 12.84
N GLY A 88 -7.28 13.84 12.66
CA GLY A 88 -7.09 12.95 11.53
C GLY A 88 -8.11 11.82 11.47
N SER A 89 -8.46 11.21 12.62
CA SER A 89 -9.48 10.15 12.70
C SER A 89 -10.89 10.67 12.40
N ILE A 90 -11.26 11.83 12.94
CA ILE A 90 -12.56 12.49 12.66
C ILE A 90 -12.67 12.81 11.17
N PHE A 91 -11.64 13.41 10.59
CA PHE A 91 -11.62 13.72 9.16
C PHE A 91 -11.68 12.43 8.29
N SER A 92 -10.90 11.40 8.63
CA SER A 92 -10.92 10.11 7.92
C SER A 92 -12.30 9.45 8.00
N PHE A 93 -12.96 9.49 9.15
CA PHE A 93 -14.31 8.95 9.33
C PHE A 93 -15.34 9.72 8.50
N ALA A 94 -15.27 11.07 8.51
CA ALA A 94 -16.15 11.92 7.70
C ALA A 94 -15.93 11.66 6.20
N MET A 95 -14.68 11.53 5.77
CA MET A 95 -14.32 11.19 4.39
C MET A 95 -14.86 9.80 4.01
N ALA A 96 -14.72 8.81 4.90
CA ALA A 96 -15.27 7.47 4.70
C ALA A 96 -16.80 7.49 4.55
N ALA A 97 -17.50 8.26 5.40
CA ALA A 97 -18.97 8.40 5.33
C ALA A 97 -19.42 9.06 4.02
N VAL A 98 -18.74 10.13 3.59
CA VAL A 98 -19.02 10.80 2.32
C VAL A 98 -18.77 9.86 1.14
N LEU A 99 -17.65 9.15 1.13
CA LEU A 99 -17.33 8.20 0.05
C LEU A 99 -18.26 6.99 0.05
N LEU A 100 -18.67 6.49 1.22
CA LEU A 100 -19.70 5.46 1.35
C LEU A 100 -21.01 5.92 0.68
N LEU A 101 -21.47 7.15 1.00
CA LEU A 101 -22.68 7.71 0.41
C LEU A 101 -22.56 7.86 -1.11
N VAL A 102 -21.47 8.49 -1.56
CA VAL A 102 -21.22 8.68 -3.02
C VAL A 102 -21.16 7.35 -3.75
N MET A 103 -20.43 6.37 -3.21
CA MET A 103 -20.31 5.06 -3.83
C MET A 103 -21.63 4.27 -3.79
N SER A 104 -22.41 4.38 -2.72
CA SER A 104 -23.73 3.75 -2.65
C SER A 104 -24.68 4.27 -3.74
N LEU A 105 -24.59 5.55 -4.08
CA LEU A 105 -25.41 6.17 -5.11
C LEU A 105 -24.90 5.93 -6.53
N SER A 106 -23.58 5.79 -6.70
CA SER A 106 -22.93 5.69 -8.02
C SER A 106 -22.44 4.28 -8.38
N ALA A 107 -22.55 3.29 -7.49
CA ALA A 107 -22.04 1.94 -7.71
C ALA A 107 -22.59 1.30 -9.01
N GLY A 108 -23.90 1.35 -9.22
CA GLY A 108 -24.52 0.77 -10.40
C GLY A 108 -23.97 1.33 -11.72
N PRO A 109 -24.12 2.64 -12.00
CA PRO A 109 -23.57 3.25 -13.20
C PRO A 109 -22.06 3.06 -13.35
N LEU A 110 -21.30 3.17 -12.26
CA LEU A 110 -19.83 3.01 -12.29
C LEU A 110 -19.42 1.59 -12.70
N ILE A 111 -19.99 0.57 -12.06
CA ILE A 111 -19.68 -0.83 -12.37
C ILE A 111 -20.16 -1.18 -13.80
N ARG A 112 -21.32 -0.65 -14.22
CA ARG A 112 -21.82 -0.88 -15.58
C ARG A 112 -20.92 -0.29 -16.67
N ALA A 113 -20.25 0.82 -16.39
CA ALA A 113 -19.28 1.42 -17.30
C ALA A 113 -17.99 0.58 -17.45
N LEU A 114 -17.69 -0.27 -16.45
CA LEU A 114 -16.46 -1.07 -16.42
C LEU A 114 -16.68 -2.53 -16.83
N VAL A 115 -17.90 -3.05 -16.67
CA VAL A 115 -18.21 -4.48 -16.86
C VAL A 115 -19.31 -4.63 -17.90
N THR A 116 -19.02 -5.37 -18.96
CA THR A 116 -19.96 -5.63 -20.06
C THR A 116 -20.85 -6.86 -19.83
N SER A 117 -20.34 -7.87 -19.13
CA SER A 117 -21.07 -9.10 -18.79
C SER A 117 -22.10 -8.85 -17.70
N ASP A 118 -23.36 -9.20 -17.94
CA ASP A 118 -24.46 -9.04 -16.97
C ASP A 118 -24.23 -9.90 -15.71
N ALA A 119 -23.72 -11.11 -15.86
CA ALA A 119 -23.43 -12.00 -14.72
C ALA A 119 -22.33 -11.42 -13.80
N ILE A 120 -21.23 -10.95 -14.41
CA ILE A 120 -20.13 -10.32 -13.64
C ILE A 120 -20.59 -8.99 -13.05
N TYR A 121 -21.41 -8.21 -13.76
CA TYR A 121 -21.97 -6.96 -13.25
C TYR A 121 -22.78 -7.19 -11.98
N GLN A 122 -23.73 -8.12 -11.98
CA GLN A 122 -24.57 -8.44 -10.83
C GLN A 122 -23.72 -8.88 -9.62
N ALA A 123 -22.82 -9.82 -9.85
CA ALA A 123 -21.95 -10.33 -8.79
C ALA A 123 -20.99 -9.22 -8.25
N THR A 124 -20.45 -8.37 -9.13
CA THR A 124 -19.60 -7.22 -8.71
C THR A 124 -20.40 -6.20 -7.92
N TYR A 125 -21.62 -5.90 -8.34
CA TYR A 125 -22.51 -4.99 -7.62
C TYR A 125 -22.84 -5.53 -6.23
N GLU A 126 -23.20 -6.79 -6.12
CA GLU A 126 -23.48 -7.47 -4.85
C GLU A 126 -22.26 -7.45 -3.90
N PHE A 127 -21.08 -7.77 -4.44
CA PHE A 127 -19.84 -7.69 -3.67
C PHE A 127 -19.56 -6.27 -3.18
N PHE A 128 -19.63 -5.30 -4.09
CA PHE A 128 -19.21 -3.93 -3.83
C PHE A 128 -20.12 -3.22 -2.84
N VAL A 129 -21.44 -3.39 -2.94
CA VAL A 129 -22.43 -2.79 -2.02
C VAL A 129 -22.18 -3.22 -0.56
N TRP A 130 -21.78 -4.45 -0.32
CA TRP A 130 -21.40 -4.91 1.01
C TRP A 130 -19.99 -4.45 1.39
N ARG A 131 -19.06 -4.46 0.45
CA ARG A 131 -17.66 -4.14 0.71
C ARG A 131 -17.41 -2.68 1.08
N ILE A 132 -18.17 -1.74 0.52
CA ILE A 132 -18.01 -0.30 0.79
C ILE A 132 -18.24 0.08 2.27
N TRP A 133 -19.01 -0.70 3.04
CA TRP A 133 -19.15 -0.50 4.49
C TRP A 133 -17.82 -0.61 5.22
N GLY A 134 -16.88 -1.34 4.64
CA GLY A 134 -15.51 -1.43 5.13
C GLY A 134 -14.77 -0.09 5.20
N PHE A 135 -15.15 0.91 4.39
CA PHE A 135 -14.50 2.23 4.45
C PHE A 135 -14.52 2.85 5.85
N LEU A 136 -15.63 2.68 6.59
CA LEU A 136 -15.75 3.23 7.95
C LEU A 136 -14.68 2.68 8.90
N PHE A 137 -14.33 1.42 8.74
CA PHE A 137 -13.33 0.74 9.57
C PHE A 137 -11.92 0.87 9.01
N ALA A 138 -11.76 0.67 7.70
CA ALA A 138 -10.46 0.72 7.03
C ALA A 138 -9.79 2.10 7.13
N PHE A 139 -10.56 3.18 7.01
CA PHE A 139 -10.03 4.55 7.10
C PHE A 139 -9.57 4.90 8.51
N LEU A 140 -10.23 4.35 9.53
CA LEU A 140 -9.75 4.47 10.91
C LEU A 140 -8.55 3.56 11.18
N ASN A 141 -8.54 2.35 10.63
CA ASN A 141 -7.39 1.44 10.75
C ASN A 141 -6.10 2.08 10.21
N VAL A 142 -6.14 2.78 9.07
CA VAL A 142 -4.94 3.44 8.54
C VAL A 142 -4.48 4.61 9.41
N MET A 143 -5.38 5.25 10.17
CA MET A 143 -5.00 6.27 11.15
C MET A 143 -4.30 5.65 12.37
N PHE A 144 -4.78 4.53 12.89
CA PHE A 144 -4.07 3.78 13.95
C PHE A 144 -2.71 3.27 13.45
N ARG A 145 -2.65 2.80 12.20
CA ARG A 145 -1.38 2.45 11.56
C ARG A 145 -0.41 3.64 11.54
N ALA A 146 -0.87 4.82 11.12
CA ALA A 146 -0.08 6.05 11.11
C ALA A 146 0.44 6.41 12.52
N PHE A 147 -0.41 6.28 13.52
CA PHE A 147 -0.03 6.52 14.92
C PHE A 147 1.06 5.58 15.40
N TYR A 148 0.86 4.27 15.28
CA TYR A 148 1.83 3.28 15.78
C TYR A 148 3.16 3.29 15.03
N ILE A 149 3.14 3.52 13.72
CA ILE A 149 4.36 3.70 12.93
C ILE A 149 5.06 4.99 13.37
N GLY A 150 4.33 6.11 13.45
CA GLY A 150 4.87 7.41 13.82
C GLY A 150 5.59 7.42 15.17
N ILE A 151 5.04 6.74 16.19
CA ILE A 151 5.66 6.57 17.51
C ILE A 151 6.64 5.38 17.59
N THR A 152 6.94 4.73 16.46
CA THR A 152 7.87 3.58 16.33
C THR A 152 7.47 2.33 17.16
N ARG A 153 6.18 2.16 17.47
CA ARG A 153 5.64 0.99 18.19
C ARG A 153 4.95 0.00 17.24
N THR A 154 5.68 -0.46 16.24
CA THR A 154 5.14 -1.20 15.08
C THR A 154 4.68 -2.63 15.38
N LYS A 155 5.09 -3.25 16.49
CA LYS A 155 4.63 -4.59 16.89
C LYS A 155 3.10 -4.71 17.00
N VAL A 156 2.43 -3.63 17.36
CA VAL A 156 0.97 -3.59 17.46
C VAL A 156 0.31 -3.79 16.07
N LEU A 157 0.97 -3.36 15.01
CA LEU A 157 0.47 -3.53 13.64
C LEU A 157 0.42 -5.00 13.23
N THR A 158 1.47 -5.76 13.56
CA THR A 158 1.48 -7.21 13.32
C THR A 158 0.34 -7.90 14.06
N MET A 159 0.11 -7.54 15.34
CA MET A 159 -0.98 -8.11 16.11
C MET A 159 -2.34 -7.79 15.51
N GLY A 160 -2.57 -6.54 15.10
CA GLY A 160 -3.81 -6.12 14.43
C GLY A 160 -4.02 -6.82 13.09
N ALA A 161 -2.95 -6.97 12.29
CA ALA A 161 -3.01 -7.69 11.03
C ALA A 161 -3.29 -9.19 11.20
N VAL A 162 -2.71 -9.82 12.22
CA VAL A 162 -3.00 -11.23 12.56
C VAL A 162 -4.45 -11.41 13.00
N VAL A 163 -4.97 -10.52 13.85
CA VAL A 163 -6.39 -10.55 14.26
C VAL A 163 -7.28 -10.42 13.02
N MET A 164 -6.99 -9.47 12.14
CA MET A 164 -7.74 -9.27 10.91
C MET A 164 -7.70 -10.51 10.02
N ALA A 165 -6.51 -11.12 9.84
CA ALA A 165 -6.33 -12.30 8.99
C ALA A 165 -7.11 -13.52 9.55
N ILE A 166 -7.03 -13.79 10.85
CA ILE A 166 -7.74 -14.91 11.47
C ILE A 166 -9.25 -14.74 11.32
N VAL A 167 -9.78 -13.54 11.60
CA VAL A 167 -11.22 -13.26 11.50
C VAL A 167 -11.67 -13.34 10.04
N ASN A 168 -10.91 -12.80 9.10
CA ASN A 168 -11.25 -12.84 7.68
C ASN A 168 -11.29 -14.26 7.15
N VAL A 169 -10.20 -15.05 7.29
CA VAL A 169 -10.14 -16.43 6.81
C VAL A 169 -11.23 -17.32 7.43
N PHE A 170 -11.49 -17.15 8.72
CA PHE A 170 -12.56 -17.88 9.40
C PHE A 170 -13.94 -17.52 8.85
N LEU A 171 -14.24 -16.23 8.73
CA LEU A 171 -15.54 -15.78 8.25
C LEU A 171 -15.73 -16.02 6.76
N ASP A 172 -14.68 -15.95 5.96
CA ASP A 172 -14.75 -16.35 4.55
C ASP A 172 -15.19 -17.82 4.43
N TYR A 173 -14.53 -18.72 5.18
CA TYR A 173 -14.93 -20.12 5.16
C TYR A 173 -16.39 -20.32 5.54
N VAL A 174 -16.83 -19.65 6.60
CA VAL A 174 -18.20 -19.81 7.14
C VAL A 174 -19.26 -19.16 6.24
N LEU A 175 -19.02 -17.94 5.76
CA LEU A 175 -20.03 -17.16 5.04
C LEU A 175 -20.04 -17.44 3.53
N VAL A 176 -18.88 -17.72 2.92
CA VAL A 176 -18.82 -18.02 1.49
C VAL A 176 -19.45 -19.36 1.19
N PHE A 177 -19.16 -20.39 2.00
CA PHE A 177 -19.62 -21.77 1.78
C PHE A 177 -20.87 -22.16 2.59
N GLY A 178 -21.33 -21.31 3.52
CA GLY A 178 -22.53 -21.60 4.31
C GLY A 178 -22.33 -22.68 5.37
N GLU A 179 -21.13 -22.74 5.94
CA GLU A 179 -20.80 -23.73 6.96
C GLU A 179 -21.34 -23.36 8.36
N TRP A 180 -21.42 -24.34 9.26
CA TRP A 180 -21.83 -24.17 10.66
C TRP A 180 -23.22 -23.55 10.87
N GLY A 181 -24.14 -23.76 9.90
CA GLY A 181 -25.52 -23.30 9.99
C GLY A 181 -25.75 -21.87 9.49
N PHE A 182 -24.74 -21.24 8.94
CA PHE A 182 -24.89 -19.97 8.22
C PHE A 182 -25.38 -20.21 6.79
N PRO A 183 -26.13 -19.27 6.20
CA PRO A 183 -26.51 -19.37 4.79
C PRO A 183 -25.28 -19.21 3.90
N GLU A 184 -25.22 -19.94 2.80
CA GLU A 184 -24.23 -19.76 1.75
C GLU A 184 -24.45 -18.39 1.09
N MET A 185 -23.46 -17.50 1.24
CA MET A 185 -23.54 -16.12 0.75
C MET A 185 -22.64 -15.87 -0.46
N GLY A 186 -21.73 -16.80 -0.80
CA GLY A 186 -20.81 -16.66 -1.93
C GLY A 186 -20.05 -15.33 -1.89
N VAL A 187 -20.16 -14.54 -2.96
CA VAL A 187 -19.43 -13.27 -3.13
C VAL A 187 -19.79 -12.23 -2.04
N LYS A 188 -21.06 -12.18 -1.62
CA LYS A 188 -21.50 -11.30 -0.53
C LYS A 188 -20.83 -11.69 0.80
N GLY A 189 -20.68 -12.99 1.02
CA GLY A 189 -20.03 -13.55 2.21
C GLY A 189 -18.57 -13.08 2.33
N ALA A 190 -17.81 -13.12 1.26
CA ALA A 190 -16.45 -12.63 1.21
C ALA A 190 -16.36 -11.13 1.49
N ALA A 191 -17.26 -10.32 0.89
CA ALA A 191 -17.31 -8.89 1.16
C ALA A 191 -17.60 -8.59 2.64
N LEU A 192 -18.58 -9.28 3.23
CA LEU A 192 -18.96 -9.12 4.63
C LEU A 192 -17.87 -9.60 5.58
N ALA A 193 -17.22 -10.73 5.29
CA ALA A 193 -16.09 -11.24 6.06
C ALA A 193 -14.94 -10.20 6.13
N SER A 194 -14.59 -9.60 5.01
CA SER A 194 -13.58 -8.54 4.94
C SER A 194 -13.97 -7.31 5.77
N VAL A 195 -15.24 -6.89 5.74
CA VAL A 195 -15.75 -5.75 6.54
C VAL A 195 -15.65 -6.05 8.04
N ILE A 196 -16.08 -7.25 8.46
CA ILE A 196 -16.01 -7.66 9.87
C ILE A 196 -14.57 -7.81 10.33
N ALA A 197 -13.68 -8.30 9.48
CA ALA A 197 -12.25 -8.40 9.76
C ALA A 197 -11.62 -7.01 9.99
N GLU A 198 -11.96 -6.02 9.15
CA GLU A 198 -11.53 -4.64 9.33
C GLU A 198 -12.08 -4.02 10.62
N ALA A 199 -13.35 -4.29 10.94
CA ALA A 199 -13.96 -3.86 12.20
C ALA A 199 -13.29 -4.50 13.43
N SER A 200 -12.94 -5.78 13.34
CA SER A 200 -12.22 -6.51 14.39
C SER A 200 -10.82 -5.97 14.62
N SER A 201 -10.11 -5.61 13.54
CA SER A 201 -8.81 -4.95 13.62
C SER A 201 -8.92 -3.58 14.30
N LEU A 202 -9.94 -2.80 13.96
CA LEU A 202 -10.18 -1.51 14.60
C LEU A 202 -10.50 -1.68 16.09
N ALA A 203 -11.37 -2.63 16.43
CA ALA A 203 -11.68 -2.95 17.82
C ALA A 203 -10.42 -3.36 18.61
N PHE A 204 -9.56 -4.17 18.01
CA PHE A 204 -8.26 -4.51 18.59
C PHE A 204 -7.40 -3.26 18.84
N PHE A 205 -7.26 -2.36 17.86
CA PHE A 205 -6.47 -1.13 18.03
C PHE A 205 -7.04 -0.23 19.13
N LEU A 206 -8.35 -0.06 19.19
CA LEU A 206 -9.02 0.72 20.24
C LEU A 206 -8.77 0.11 21.63
N LEU A 207 -8.97 -1.19 21.77
CA LEU A 207 -8.74 -1.93 23.02
C LEU A 207 -7.26 -1.87 23.44
N TYR A 208 -6.35 -2.18 22.52
CA TYR A 208 -4.92 -2.14 22.82
C TYR A 208 -4.46 -0.73 23.22
N THR A 209 -4.93 0.29 22.50
CA THR A 209 -4.59 1.69 22.80
C THR A 209 -5.08 2.09 24.18
N SER A 210 -6.33 1.75 24.53
CA SER A 210 -6.91 2.09 25.83
C SER A 210 -6.23 1.37 27.02
N LEU A 211 -5.77 0.14 26.80
CA LEU A 211 -5.22 -0.70 27.88
C LEU A 211 -3.69 -0.64 28.03
N LYS A 212 -2.96 -0.39 26.93
CA LYS A 212 -1.49 -0.56 26.89
C LYS A 212 -0.73 0.72 26.50
N VAL A 213 -1.40 1.77 26.06
CA VAL A 213 -0.78 3.03 25.73
C VAL A 213 -1.04 4.04 26.84
N ASP A 214 -0.02 4.80 27.21
CA ASP A 214 -0.20 5.93 28.12
C ASP A 214 -0.96 7.07 27.43
N LEU A 215 -2.28 7.07 27.64
CA LEU A 215 -3.17 8.04 27.02
C LEU A 215 -2.89 9.48 27.45
N LYS A 216 -2.39 9.69 28.67
CA LYS A 216 -2.03 11.03 29.19
C LYS A 216 -0.77 11.54 28.54
N LYS A 217 0.22 10.67 28.30
CA LYS A 217 1.47 11.01 27.65
C LYS A 217 1.23 11.61 26.25
N TYR A 218 0.34 10.99 25.49
CA TYR A 218 0.03 11.38 24.12
C TYR A 218 -1.20 12.29 24.01
N ALA A 219 -1.83 12.68 25.14
CA ALA A 219 -3.09 13.43 25.17
C ALA A 219 -4.23 12.81 24.36
N LEU A 220 -4.29 11.46 24.37
CA LEU A 220 -5.35 10.69 23.69
C LEU A 220 -6.63 10.60 24.52
N ASN A 221 -6.58 10.94 25.81
CA ASN A 221 -7.72 10.92 26.73
C ASN A 221 -8.68 12.11 26.55
N HIS A 222 -8.34 13.08 25.74
CA HIS A 222 -9.18 14.23 25.43
C HIS A 222 -9.53 14.24 23.94
N VAL A 223 -10.76 13.88 23.62
CA VAL A 223 -11.34 14.14 22.30
C VAL A 223 -11.76 15.61 22.30
N GLY A 224 -10.91 16.46 21.73
CA GLY A 224 -11.22 17.89 21.61
C GLY A 224 -12.36 18.16 20.62
N THR A 225 -12.83 19.39 20.61
CA THR A 225 -13.73 19.89 19.53
C THR A 225 -13.03 19.81 18.17
N VAL A 226 -13.81 19.75 17.10
CA VAL A 226 -13.26 19.74 15.74
C VAL A 226 -12.45 21.03 15.50
N ASP A 227 -11.17 20.86 15.25
CA ASP A 227 -10.23 21.95 14.94
C ASP A 227 -9.88 21.92 13.45
N LEU A 228 -10.62 22.73 12.66
CA LEU A 228 -10.41 22.85 11.21
C LEU A 228 -9.01 23.37 10.86
N HIS A 229 -8.38 24.14 11.74
CA HIS A 229 -7.00 24.61 11.51
C HIS A 229 -6.01 23.45 11.61
N MET A 230 -6.18 22.55 12.57
CA MET A 230 -5.37 21.33 12.68
C MET A 230 -5.62 20.39 11.48
N VAL A 231 -6.88 20.18 11.10
CA VAL A 231 -7.23 19.40 9.91
C VAL A 231 -6.58 20.00 8.65
N GLY A 232 -6.63 21.33 8.49
CA GLY A 232 -5.97 22.03 7.39
C GLY A 232 -4.45 21.85 7.39
N ARG A 233 -3.82 21.79 8.56
CA ARG A 233 -2.39 21.50 8.70
C ARG A 233 -2.05 20.07 8.28
N ILE A 234 -2.86 19.10 8.68
CA ILE A 234 -2.70 17.71 8.25
C ILE A 234 -2.87 17.61 6.73
N LEU A 235 -3.95 18.20 6.19
CA LEU A 235 -4.23 18.18 4.75
C LEU A 235 -3.13 18.84 3.92
N LYS A 236 -2.49 19.90 4.40
CA LYS A 236 -1.37 20.56 3.70
C LYS A 236 -0.22 19.62 3.38
N ILE A 237 -0.04 18.57 4.17
CA ILE A 237 0.98 17.53 3.93
C ILE A 237 0.35 16.34 3.20
N SER A 238 -0.84 15.92 3.61
CA SER A 238 -1.49 14.71 3.13
C SER A 238 -2.08 14.83 1.73
N CYS A 239 -2.51 16.02 1.28
CA CYS A 239 -3.09 16.16 -0.06
C CYS A 239 -2.12 15.72 -1.16
N PHE A 240 -0.84 16.00 -1.01
CA PHE A 240 0.17 15.58 -1.97
C PHE A 240 0.38 14.07 -1.97
N THR A 241 0.38 13.43 -0.81
CA THR A 241 0.47 11.97 -0.71
C THR A 241 -0.81 11.27 -1.18
N MET A 242 -1.98 11.85 -0.95
CA MET A 242 -3.25 11.34 -1.49
C MET A 242 -3.23 11.31 -3.03
N VAL A 243 -2.85 12.42 -3.65
CA VAL A 243 -2.72 12.52 -5.11
C VAL A 243 -1.67 11.57 -5.64
N GLN A 244 -0.53 11.47 -4.96
CA GLN A 244 0.57 10.58 -5.30
C GLN A 244 0.12 9.12 -5.38
N TYR A 245 -0.51 8.60 -4.33
CA TYR A 245 -0.98 7.21 -4.30
C TYR A 245 -2.06 6.91 -5.35
N PHE A 246 -2.95 7.87 -5.59
CA PHE A 246 -3.94 7.76 -6.65
C PHE A 246 -3.29 7.69 -8.05
N LEU A 247 -2.35 8.58 -8.34
CA LEU A 247 -1.63 8.60 -9.61
C LEU A 247 -0.79 7.34 -9.82
N SER A 248 -0.13 6.84 -8.78
CA SER A 248 0.63 5.59 -8.85
C SER A 248 -0.26 4.40 -9.21
N MET A 249 -1.49 4.39 -8.72
CA MET A 249 -2.46 3.37 -9.10
C MET A 249 -2.92 3.53 -10.56
N ALA A 250 -3.17 4.77 -10.98
CA ALA A 250 -3.63 5.06 -12.34
C ALA A 250 -2.58 4.69 -13.41
N ILE A 251 -1.30 4.92 -13.15
CA ILE A 251 -0.23 4.61 -14.10
C ILE A 251 -0.09 3.09 -14.33
N TRP A 252 -0.35 2.28 -13.31
CA TRP A 252 -0.38 0.83 -13.44
C TRP A 252 -1.47 0.35 -14.40
N PHE A 253 -2.63 1.01 -14.41
CA PHE A 253 -3.67 0.74 -15.39
C PHE A 253 -3.20 1.00 -16.82
N VAL A 254 -2.47 2.09 -17.04
CA VAL A 254 -1.91 2.42 -18.37
C VAL A 254 -0.98 1.31 -18.85
N PHE A 255 -0.15 0.77 -17.96
CA PHE A 255 0.75 -0.34 -18.28
C PHE A 255 -0.02 -1.60 -18.70
N PHE A 256 -1.01 -2.02 -17.91
CA PHE A 256 -1.80 -3.22 -18.24
C PHE A 256 -2.66 -3.04 -19.47
N MET A 257 -3.18 -1.84 -19.71
CA MET A 257 -3.91 -1.52 -20.92
C MET A 257 -3.02 -1.62 -22.18
N ALA A 258 -1.76 -1.22 -22.05
CA ALA A 258 -0.79 -1.38 -23.15
C ALA A 258 -0.51 -2.85 -23.45
N LEU A 259 -0.36 -3.68 -22.41
CA LEU A 259 -0.13 -5.12 -22.56
C LEU A 259 -1.35 -5.88 -23.09
N GLU A 260 -2.56 -5.49 -22.71
CA GLU A 260 -3.80 -6.06 -23.25
C GLU A 260 -3.88 -5.92 -24.78
N ARG A 261 -3.40 -4.78 -25.32
CA ARG A 261 -3.37 -4.55 -26.77
C ARG A 261 -2.33 -5.41 -27.51
N LEU A 262 -1.37 -5.99 -26.83
CA LEU A 262 -0.43 -6.93 -27.44
C LEU A 262 -1.05 -8.30 -27.67
N GLY A 263 -1.90 -8.76 -26.75
CA GLY A 263 -2.62 -10.04 -26.85
C GLY A 263 -2.94 -10.65 -25.51
N GLN A 264 -3.77 -11.70 -25.54
CA GLN A 264 -4.17 -12.42 -24.32
C GLN A 264 -3.02 -13.19 -23.68
N ARG A 265 -2.11 -13.71 -24.50
CA ARG A 265 -0.96 -14.47 -24.03
C ARG A 265 0.02 -13.55 -23.28
N GLU A 266 0.30 -12.39 -23.86
CA GLU A 266 1.16 -11.36 -23.29
C GLU A 266 0.59 -10.82 -21.97
N LEU A 267 -0.71 -10.64 -21.92
CA LEU A 267 -1.41 -10.22 -20.70
C LEU A 267 -1.32 -11.30 -19.60
N ALA A 268 -1.42 -12.58 -19.97
CA ALA A 268 -1.26 -13.69 -19.03
C ALA A 268 0.15 -13.75 -18.44
N ILE A 269 1.19 -13.61 -19.30
CA ILE A 269 2.59 -13.50 -18.86
C ILE A 269 2.76 -12.35 -17.88
N ALA A 270 2.25 -11.17 -18.23
CA ALA A 270 2.35 -9.98 -17.39
C ALA A 270 1.68 -10.17 -16.02
N ASN A 271 0.53 -10.82 -15.94
CA ASN A 271 -0.17 -11.08 -14.69
C ASN A 271 0.61 -12.03 -13.76
N ILE A 272 1.22 -13.08 -14.31
CA ILE A 272 2.06 -14.01 -13.53
C ILE A 272 3.29 -13.27 -12.99
N VAL A 273 4.01 -12.55 -13.85
CA VAL A 273 5.21 -11.80 -13.47
C VAL A 273 4.88 -10.70 -12.45
N ARG A 274 3.74 -10.02 -12.60
CA ARG A 274 3.22 -9.05 -11.63
C ARG A 274 3.01 -9.67 -10.25
N SER A 275 2.50 -10.88 -10.19
CA SER A 275 2.25 -11.56 -8.91
C SER A 275 3.56 -11.77 -8.14
N VAL A 276 4.62 -12.16 -8.83
CA VAL A 276 5.97 -12.25 -8.24
C VAL A 276 6.49 -10.85 -7.85
N TYR A 277 6.32 -9.86 -8.71
CA TYR A 277 6.71 -8.46 -8.48
C TYR A 277 6.11 -7.92 -7.17
N VAL A 278 4.81 -8.11 -6.93
CA VAL A 278 4.12 -7.65 -5.72
C VAL A 278 4.72 -8.27 -4.47
N VAL A 279 5.03 -9.57 -4.49
CA VAL A 279 5.65 -10.28 -3.36
C VAL A 279 7.06 -9.74 -3.09
N LEU A 280 7.87 -9.53 -4.14
CA LEU A 280 9.21 -8.96 -4.01
C LEU A 280 9.20 -7.53 -3.47
N LEU A 281 8.16 -6.76 -3.73
CA LEU A 281 8.01 -5.40 -3.20
C LEU A 281 7.73 -5.35 -1.69
N ILE A 282 7.19 -6.39 -1.07
CA ILE A 282 6.79 -6.37 0.34
C ILE A 282 7.93 -5.93 1.27
N PRO A 283 9.13 -6.53 1.24
CA PRO A 283 10.23 -6.09 2.10
C PRO A 283 10.70 -4.66 1.78
N VAL A 284 10.67 -4.26 0.51
CA VAL A 284 11.00 -2.88 0.10
C VAL A 284 10.03 -1.87 0.70
N GLN A 285 8.74 -2.15 0.65
CA GLN A 285 7.68 -1.28 1.20
C GLN A 285 7.78 -1.16 2.74
N ALA A 286 8.12 -2.26 3.42
CA ALA A 286 8.35 -2.23 4.87
C ALA A 286 9.52 -1.31 5.24
N LEU A 287 10.65 -1.43 4.54
CA LEU A 287 11.83 -0.60 4.75
C LEU A 287 11.60 0.85 4.31
N ALA A 288 10.87 1.09 3.23
CA ALA A 288 10.50 2.43 2.78
C ALA A 288 9.61 3.17 3.80
N THR A 289 8.62 2.46 4.38
CA THR A 289 7.80 2.99 5.47
C THR A 289 8.63 3.32 6.71
N THR A 290 9.60 2.45 7.03
CA THR A 290 10.55 2.69 8.11
C THR A 290 11.42 3.91 7.83
N ALA A 291 11.93 4.07 6.61
CA ALA A 291 12.73 5.22 6.20
C ALA A 291 11.95 6.53 6.36
N ASN A 292 10.71 6.58 5.86
CA ASN A 292 9.80 7.72 6.00
C ASN A 292 9.66 8.15 7.48
N THR A 293 9.37 7.20 8.35
CA THR A 293 9.12 7.46 9.76
C THR A 293 10.38 7.84 10.53
N LEU A 294 11.49 7.10 10.34
CA LEU A 294 12.72 7.37 11.06
C LEU A 294 13.37 8.69 10.63
N VAL A 295 13.25 9.07 9.35
CA VAL A 295 13.67 10.39 8.86
C VAL A 295 12.89 11.49 9.57
N SER A 296 11.56 11.37 9.65
CA SER A 296 10.73 12.38 10.30
C SER A 296 11.04 12.49 11.81
N ASN A 297 11.21 11.35 12.51
CA ASN A 297 11.63 11.30 13.91
C ASN A 297 13.02 11.93 14.09
N LEU A 298 13.98 11.60 13.24
CA LEU A 298 15.35 12.11 13.32
C LEU A 298 15.40 13.63 13.16
N ILE A 299 14.65 14.17 12.20
CA ILE A 299 14.58 15.62 12.00
C ILE A 299 13.89 16.28 13.21
N GLY A 300 12.82 15.67 13.74
CA GLY A 300 12.18 16.15 14.97
C GLY A 300 13.14 16.22 16.16
N ALA A 301 14.03 15.25 16.27
CA ALA A 301 15.09 15.23 17.29
C ALA A 301 16.28 16.20 17.01
N GLY A 302 16.17 17.05 15.98
CA GLY A 302 17.25 18.00 15.60
C GLY A 302 18.39 17.37 14.79
N GLY A 303 18.26 16.11 14.38
CA GLY A 303 19.30 15.35 13.69
C GLY A 303 19.27 15.42 12.16
N ALA A 304 18.81 16.52 11.57
CA ALA A 304 18.64 16.65 10.11
C ALA A 304 19.91 16.31 9.31
N HIS A 305 21.08 16.60 9.82
CA HIS A 305 22.35 16.28 9.17
C HIS A 305 22.63 14.77 9.04
N GLY A 306 22.02 13.94 9.91
CA GLY A 306 22.16 12.48 9.89
C GLY A 306 21.22 11.75 8.92
N VAL A 307 20.31 12.45 8.25
CA VAL A 307 19.26 11.85 7.40
C VAL A 307 19.86 11.04 6.24
N LEU A 308 20.83 11.57 5.52
CA LEU A 308 21.47 10.84 4.42
C LEU A 308 22.19 9.58 4.90
N GLN A 309 22.86 9.65 6.05
CA GLN A 309 23.52 8.49 6.64
C GLN A 309 22.51 7.40 7.04
N LEU A 310 21.38 7.81 7.62
CA LEU A 310 20.27 6.90 7.95
C LEU A 310 19.70 6.25 6.68
N LEU A 311 19.41 7.04 5.65
CA LEU A 311 18.87 6.54 4.38
C LEU A 311 19.85 5.59 3.69
N ASN A 312 21.14 5.90 3.65
CA ASN A 312 22.15 5.01 3.09
C ASN A 312 22.18 3.66 3.81
N ARG A 313 22.04 3.66 5.14
CA ARG A 313 22.01 2.43 5.94
C ARG A 313 20.78 1.61 5.66
N ILE A 314 19.58 2.23 5.59
CA ILE A 314 18.33 1.53 5.26
C ILE A 314 18.38 1.02 3.83
N ALA A 315 18.87 1.81 2.89
CA ALA A 315 19.03 1.43 1.48
C ALA A 315 19.96 0.23 1.31
N SER A 316 21.08 0.20 2.04
CA SER A 316 21.99 -0.96 2.03
C SER A 316 21.31 -2.22 2.55
N LEU A 317 20.54 -2.14 3.65
CA LEU A 317 19.77 -3.28 4.15
C LEU A 317 18.73 -3.74 3.14
N SER A 318 18.00 -2.81 2.52
CA SER A 318 17.00 -3.10 1.48
C SER A 318 17.64 -3.79 0.28
N PHE A 319 18.77 -3.28 -0.17
CA PHE A 319 19.50 -3.83 -1.31
C PHE A 319 20.00 -5.25 -1.05
N VAL A 320 20.61 -5.50 0.12
CA VAL A 320 21.10 -6.85 0.49
C VAL A 320 19.95 -7.86 0.52
N ILE A 321 18.83 -7.51 1.15
CA ILE A 321 17.64 -8.38 1.18
C ILE A 321 17.15 -8.65 -0.25
N MET A 322 17.08 -7.61 -1.08
CA MET A 322 16.60 -7.76 -2.44
C MET A 322 17.56 -8.58 -3.32
N VAL A 323 18.87 -8.45 -3.14
CA VAL A 323 19.85 -9.31 -3.82
C VAL A 323 19.59 -10.78 -3.51
N VAL A 324 19.36 -11.13 -2.23
CA VAL A 324 19.03 -12.51 -1.85
C VAL A 324 17.73 -12.99 -2.52
N CYS A 325 16.68 -12.15 -2.52
CA CYS A 325 15.40 -12.50 -3.16
C CYS A 325 15.55 -12.66 -4.68
N VAL A 326 16.27 -11.75 -5.34
CA VAL A 326 16.49 -11.81 -6.80
C VAL A 326 17.37 -13.00 -7.19
N VAL A 327 18.42 -13.29 -6.43
CA VAL A 327 19.25 -14.49 -6.66
C VAL A 327 18.39 -15.75 -6.56
N ALA A 328 17.54 -15.88 -5.56
CA ALA A 328 16.61 -17.00 -5.43
C ALA A 328 15.65 -17.08 -6.64
N THR A 329 15.14 -15.93 -7.10
CA THR A 329 14.25 -15.84 -8.26
C THR A 329 14.95 -16.25 -9.56
N VAL A 330 16.22 -15.87 -9.74
CA VAL A 330 17.02 -16.22 -10.93
C VAL A 330 17.45 -17.68 -10.93
N LEU A 331 17.74 -18.24 -9.76
CA LEU A 331 18.15 -19.65 -9.65
C LEU A 331 16.98 -20.64 -9.79
N PHE A 332 15.77 -20.23 -9.37
CA PHE A 332 14.59 -21.10 -9.37
C PHE A 332 13.38 -20.45 -10.05
N PRO A 333 13.52 -19.93 -11.29
CA PRO A 333 12.44 -19.17 -11.94
C PRO A 333 11.21 -20.02 -12.20
N GLU A 334 11.38 -21.26 -12.66
CA GLU A 334 10.28 -22.19 -12.95
C GLU A 334 9.48 -22.54 -11.69
N VAL A 335 10.16 -22.80 -10.57
CA VAL A 335 9.53 -23.14 -9.29
C VAL A 335 8.67 -21.97 -8.80
N ILE A 336 9.18 -20.74 -8.89
CA ILE A 336 8.48 -19.55 -8.45
C ILE A 336 7.26 -19.24 -9.33
N LEU A 337 7.43 -19.33 -10.65
CA LEU A 337 6.34 -19.08 -11.60
C LEU A 337 5.28 -20.19 -11.59
N SER A 338 5.66 -21.45 -11.36
CA SER A 338 4.73 -22.59 -11.29
C SER A 338 3.74 -22.49 -10.10
N VAL A 339 4.04 -21.67 -9.08
CA VAL A 339 3.09 -21.35 -8.02
C VAL A 339 1.85 -20.64 -8.56
N TYR A 340 2.00 -19.89 -9.67
CA TYR A 340 0.94 -19.05 -10.25
C TYR A 340 0.33 -19.64 -11.51
N SER A 341 0.96 -20.61 -12.17
CA SER A 341 0.42 -21.25 -13.38
C SER A 341 0.91 -22.70 -13.50
N SER A 342 -0.02 -23.58 -13.88
CA SER A 342 0.27 -24.97 -14.21
C SER A 342 0.66 -25.18 -15.69
N ASP A 343 0.51 -24.16 -16.54
CA ASP A 343 0.90 -24.21 -17.95
C ASP A 343 2.43 -24.02 -18.10
N ALA A 344 3.14 -25.11 -18.36
CA ALA A 344 4.59 -25.14 -18.51
C ALA A 344 5.10 -24.21 -19.62
N SER A 345 4.32 -24.04 -20.72
CA SER A 345 4.71 -23.14 -21.81
C SER A 345 4.61 -21.67 -21.39
N LEU A 346 3.57 -21.32 -20.66
CA LEU A 346 3.36 -19.97 -20.12
C LEU A 346 4.42 -19.62 -19.07
N VAL A 347 4.80 -20.59 -18.23
CA VAL A 347 5.90 -20.45 -17.26
C VAL A 347 7.21 -20.17 -17.99
N ALA A 348 7.56 -20.96 -19.01
CA ALA A 348 8.79 -20.77 -19.76
C ALA A 348 8.85 -19.41 -20.47
N GLU A 349 7.75 -18.97 -21.09
CA GLU A 349 7.64 -17.67 -21.77
C GLU A 349 7.70 -16.48 -20.78
N SER A 350 7.38 -16.68 -19.50
CA SER A 350 7.42 -15.65 -18.46
C SER A 350 8.82 -15.40 -17.88
N ILE A 351 9.77 -16.33 -18.08
CA ILE A 351 11.12 -16.23 -17.48
C ILE A 351 11.88 -14.98 -17.92
N PRO A 352 11.93 -14.59 -19.22
CA PRO A 352 12.64 -13.38 -19.64
C PRO A 352 12.11 -12.11 -18.95
N ALA A 353 10.78 -11.97 -18.87
CA ALA A 353 10.15 -10.85 -18.18
C ALA A 353 10.45 -10.86 -16.67
N LEU A 354 10.49 -12.03 -16.04
CA LEU A 354 10.87 -12.20 -14.64
C LEU A 354 12.30 -11.71 -14.36
N TYR A 355 13.24 -11.97 -15.27
CA TYR A 355 14.62 -11.51 -15.11
C TYR A 355 14.71 -9.98 -15.19
N VAL A 356 13.96 -9.36 -16.10
CA VAL A 356 13.88 -7.89 -16.19
C VAL A 356 13.31 -7.30 -14.91
N VAL A 357 12.24 -7.90 -14.38
CA VAL A 357 11.65 -7.50 -13.11
C VAL A 357 12.62 -7.69 -11.96
N GLY A 358 13.35 -8.80 -11.90
CA GLY A 358 14.41 -9.03 -10.91
C GLY A 358 15.46 -7.91 -10.92
N ALA A 359 15.94 -7.52 -12.09
CA ALA A 359 16.87 -6.40 -12.23
C ALA A 359 16.24 -5.07 -11.76
N SER A 360 14.98 -4.81 -12.09
CA SER A 360 14.27 -3.60 -11.65
C SER A 360 14.08 -3.55 -10.14
N MET A 361 13.90 -4.71 -9.48
CA MET A 361 13.76 -4.80 -8.03
C MET A 361 15.02 -4.38 -7.28
N LEU A 362 16.21 -4.60 -7.83
CA LEU A 362 17.45 -4.11 -7.25
C LEU A 362 17.48 -2.56 -7.21
N LEU A 363 17.01 -1.92 -8.27
CA LEU A 363 16.86 -0.46 -8.29
C LEU A 363 15.72 0.00 -7.39
N ALA A 364 14.60 -0.71 -7.37
CA ALA A 364 13.46 -0.43 -6.50
C ALA A 364 13.84 -0.43 -5.02
N ALA A 365 14.70 -1.38 -4.61
CA ALA A 365 15.20 -1.49 -3.24
C ALA A 365 15.94 -0.25 -2.76
N LEU A 366 16.58 0.49 -3.67
CA LEU A 366 17.25 1.75 -3.38
C LEU A 366 16.30 2.95 -3.57
N ALA A 367 15.64 3.01 -4.71
CA ALA A 367 14.80 4.14 -5.11
C ALA A 367 13.69 4.44 -4.10
N ASN A 368 12.96 3.41 -3.66
CA ASN A 368 11.87 3.57 -2.70
C ASN A 368 12.35 4.11 -1.34
N ILE A 369 13.55 3.76 -0.89
CA ILE A 369 14.09 4.24 0.38
C ILE A 369 14.38 5.74 0.31
N TYR A 370 15.10 6.20 -0.71
CA TYR A 370 15.42 7.62 -0.86
C TYR A 370 14.17 8.45 -1.13
N PHE A 371 13.26 7.95 -1.95
CA PHE A 371 11.99 8.61 -2.26
C PHE A 371 11.11 8.79 -1.02
N ASN A 372 10.91 7.73 -0.24
CA ASN A 372 10.19 7.80 1.02
C ASN A 372 10.91 8.64 2.07
N GLY A 373 12.23 8.73 1.99
CA GLY A 373 13.04 9.67 2.75
C GLY A 373 12.65 11.12 2.47
N ILE A 374 12.42 11.50 1.20
CA ILE A 374 11.94 12.86 0.85
C ILE A 374 10.60 13.15 1.52
N SER A 375 9.64 12.23 1.41
CA SER A 375 8.33 12.37 2.07
C SER A 375 8.49 12.52 3.59
N GLY A 376 9.39 11.73 4.21
CA GLY A 376 9.72 11.79 5.64
C GLY A 376 10.32 13.12 6.10
N THR A 377 10.94 13.89 5.20
CA THR A 377 11.36 15.28 5.53
C THR A 377 10.18 16.22 5.76
N GLY A 378 8.96 15.82 5.39
CA GLY A 378 7.76 16.65 5.36
C GLY A 378 7.58 17.40 4.04
N ASN A 379 8.46 17.20 3.05
CA ASN A 379 8.33 17.81 1.73
C ASN A 379 7.58 16.92 0.76
N THR A 380 6.34 16.59 1.09
CA THR A 380 5.46 15.73 0.30
C THR A 380 5.12 16.34 -1.06
N GLN A 381 5.10 17.67 -1.17
CA GLN A 381 4.95 18.36 -2.45
C GLN A 381 6.11 18.05 -3.40
N ALA A 382 7.35 18.10 -2.93
CA ALA A 382 8.50 17.77 -3.75
C ALA A 382 8.48 16.28 -4.14
N ALA A 383 8.09 15.40 -3.25
CA ALA A 383 7.92 13.98 -3.56
C ALA A 383 6.89 13.78 -4.69
N LEU A 384 5.72 14.43 -4.62
CA LEU A 384 4.72 14.38 -5.67
C LEU A 384 5.26 14.90 -7.02
N VAL A 385 5.93 16.06 -7.03
CA VAL A 385 6.48 16.64 -8.26
C VAL A 385 7.51 15.70 -8.91
N LEU A 386 8.39 15.11 -8.10
CA LEU A 386 9.37 14.13 -8.59
C LEU A 386 8.68 12.91 -9.18
N GLU A 387 7.69 12.36 -8.48
CA GLU A 387 6.98 11.18 -8.93
C GLU A 387 6.17 11.45 -10.20
N VAL A 388 5.43 12.55 -10.27
CA VAL A 388 4.70 12.93 -11.49
C VAL A 388 5.65 13.09 -12.67
N GLY A 389 6.80 13.73 -12.48
CA GLY A 389 7.83 13.83 -13.50
C GLY A 389 8.28 12.47 -14.02
N VAL A 390 8.59 11.54 -13.12
CA VAL A 390 9.00 10.17 -13.49
C VAL A 390 7.85 9.40 -14.15
N GLN A 391 6.61 9.55 -13.67
CA GLN A 391 5.42 8.89 -14.23
C GLN A 391 5.09 9.36 -15.64
N VAL A 392 5.35 10.61 -15.98
CA VAL A 392 5.21 11.10 -17.37
C VAL A 392 6.17 10.35 -18.30
N PHE A 393 7.43 10.19 -17.91
CA PHE A 393 8.39 9.37 -18.68
C PHE A 393 7.96 7.92 -18.76
N TYR A 394 7.48 7.36 -17.65
CA TYR A 394 6.92 5.99 -17.61
C TYR A 394 5.79 5.82 -18.63
N ALA A 395 4.78 6.70 -18.59
CA ALA A 395 3.63 6.64 -19.50
C ALA A 395 4.05 6.76 -20.95
N LEU A 396 4.92 7.73 -21.28
CA LEU A 396 5.44 7.92 -22.64
C LEU A 396 6.18 6.68 -23.12
N TYR A 397 7.03 6.10 -22.30
CA TYR A 397 7.79 4.89 -22.64
C TYR A 397 6.86 3.69 -22.89
N VAL A 398 5.90 3.45 -21.98
CA VAL A 398 4.89 2.38 -22.13
C VAL A 398 4.09 2.53 -23.41
N ILE A 399 3.63 3.76 -23.72
CA ILE A 399 2.87 4.03 -24.95
C ILE A 399 3.72 3.74 -26.19
N VAL A 400 4.95 4.21 -26.22
CA VAL A 400 5.84 4.00 -27.36
C VAL A 400 6.17 2.52 -27.54
N ILE A 401 6.66 1.86 -26.49
CA ILE A 401 7.13 0.47 -26.56
C ILE A 401 5.97 -0.51 -26.69
N GLY A 402 4.92 -0.35 -25.88
CA GLY A 402 3.81 -1.30 -25.83
C GLY A 402 2.74 -1.06 -26.90
N MET A 403 2.34 0.21 -27.15
CA MET A 403 1.22 0.50 -28.05
C MET A 403 1.66 0.81 -29.49
N VAL A 404 2.78 1.55 -29.68
CA VAL A 404 3.24 1.95 -31.01
C VAL A 404 4.14 0.90 -31.62
N LEU A 405 5.21 0.51 -30.92
CA LEU A 405 6.20 -0.47 -31.42
C LEU A 405 5.79 -1.93 -31.21
N ARG A 406 4.82 -2.18 -30.32
CA ARG A 406 4.33 -3.52 -29.97
C ARG A 406 5.46 -4.52 -29.67
N MET A 407 6.36 -4.09 -28.79
CA MET A 407 7.52 -4.90 -28.41
C MET A 407 7.08 -6.03 -27.46
N PRO A 408 7.87 -7.11 -27.36
CA PRO A 408 7.61 -8.21 -26.43
C PRO A 408 7.46 -7.77 -24.97
N VAL A 409 6.77 -8.61 -24.17
CA VAL A 409 6.43 -8.31 -22.77
C VAL A 409 7.65 -7.98 -21.91
N GLU A 410 8.74 -8.74 -22.10
CA GLU A 410 10.00 -8.50 -21.39
C GLU A 410 10.59 -7.12 -21.64
N ILE A 411 10.44 -6.60 -22.86
CA ILE A 411 10.86 -5.24 -23.20
C ILE A 411 9.90 -4.21 -22.58
N CYS A 412 8.60 -4.50 -22.54
CA CYS A 412 7.65 -3.65 -21.84
C CYS A 412 7.98 -3.50 -20.35
N PHE A 413 8.43 -4.58 -19.68
CA PHE A 413 8.85 -4.51 -18.28
C PHE A 413 10.15 -3.71 -18.04
N THR A 414 10.93 -3.39 -19.07
CA THR A 414 12.06 -2.45 -18.92
C THR A 414 11.61 -1.06 -18.48
N THR A 415 10.33 -0.73 -18.62
CA THR A 415 9.71 0.48 -18.07
C THR A 415 9.97 0.61 -16.57
N GLU A 416 9.90 -0.50 -15.83
CA GLU A 416 10.18 -0.51 -14.39
C GLU A 416 11.64 -0.19 -14.08
N LEU A 417 12.58 -0.64 -14.93
CA LEU A 417 14.00 -0.28 -14.80
C LEU A 417 14.21 1.23 -14.93
N ILE A 418 13.61 1.82 -15.96
CA ILE A 418 13.71 3.25 -16.23
C ILE A 418 13.04 4.04 -15.09
N TYR A 419 11.86 3.62 -14.68
CA TYR A 419 11.12 4.24 -13.57
C TYR A 419 11.96 4.32 -12.30
N TYR A 420 12.49 3.18 -11.83
CA TYR A 420 13.28 3.16 -10.61
C TYR A 420 14.65 3.82 -10.77
N ALA A 421 15.27 3.78 -11.93
CA ALA A 421 16.52 4.49 -12.20
C ALA A 421 16.34 6.02 -12.13
N LEU A 422 15.29 6.55 -12.75
CA LEU A 422 14.96 7.97 -12.69
C LEU A 422 14.55 8.39 -11.29
N MET A 423 13.69 7.60 -10.62
CA MET A 423 13.24 7.85 -9.25
C MET A 423 14.43 7.90 -8.29
N LEU A 424 15.36 6.94 -8.38
CA LEU A 424 16.59 6.91 -7.57
C LEU A 424 17.44 8.15 -7.81
N THR A 425 17.71 8.45 -9.09
CA THR A 425 18.57 9.57 -9.48
C THR A 425 18.01 10.89 -8.96
N PHE A 426 16.75 11.17 -9.23
CA PHE A 426 16.11 12.43 -8.81
C PHE A 426 15.98 12.54 -7.30
N SER A 427 15.67 11.43 -6.62
CA SER A 427 15.56 11.43 -5.17
C SER A 427 16.90 11.71 -4.48
N VAL A 428 17.99 11.08 -4.95
CA VAL A 428 19.34 11.31 -4.41
C VAL A 428 19.82 12.73 -4.69
N VAL A 429 19.60 13.23 -5.91
CA VAL A 429 19.95 14.61 -6.28
C VAL A 429 19.19 15.61 -5.41
N TYR A 430 17.89 15.41 -5.23
CA TYR A 430 17.07 16.25 -4.38
C TYR A 430 17.59 16.29 -2.93
N LEU A 431 17.81 15.12 -2.31
CA LEU A 431 18.27 15.02 -0.93
C LEU A 431 19.66 15.63 -0.71
N LYS A 432 20.53 15.64 -1.73
CA LYS A 432 21.87 16.25 -1.65
C LYS A 432 21.88 17.75 -1.91
N LYS A 433 21.00 18.25 -2.80
CA LYS A 433 21.08 19.64 -3.28
C LYS A 433 19.98 20.56 -2.73
N ALA A 434 18.80 20.04 -2.38
CA ALA A 434 17.68 20.85 -1.93
C ALA A 434 17.81 21.23 -0.44
N ASN A 435 17.31 22.42 -0.13
CA ASN A 435 17.34 22.94 1.26
C ASN A 435 16.07 22.51 2.03
N TRP A 436 15.95 21.22 2.32
CA TRP A 436 14.82 20.62 3.06
C TRP A 436 15.05 20.58 4.58
N GLN A 437 16.29 20.78 5.04
CA GLN A 437 16.71 20.58 6.44
C GLN A 437 16.00 21.55 7.40
N ASN A 438 15.69 22.76 6.96
CA ASN A 438 15.07 23.82 7.76
C ASN A 438 13.54 23.88 7.62
N LYS A 439 12.90 22.93 6.93
CA LYS A 439 11.46 22.94 6.72
C LYS A 439 10.72 22.64 8.01
N LYS A 440 9.92 23.61 8.46
CA LYS A 440 8.97 23.46 9.58
C LYS A 440 7.64 22.89 9.06
N ILE A 441 7.08 21.92 9.80
CA ILE A 441 5.80 21.27 9.48
C ILE A 441 4.89 21.20 10.70
#